data_521a2ebb77c932c9159eff1bf27f219e
#
_entry.id   521a2ebb77c932c9159eff1bf27f219e
#
_cell.length_a   1.000
_cell.length_b   1.000
_cell.length_c   1.000
_cell.angle_alpha   90.00
_cell.angle_beta   90.00
_cell.angle_gamma   90.00
#
_symmetry.space_group_name_H-M   'P 1'
#
loop_
_entity.id
_entity.type
_entity.pdbx_description
1 polymer ?
#
loop_
_entity_poly.entity_id
_entity_poly.type
_entity_poly.pdbx_seq_one_letter_code
_entity_poly.pdbx_strand_id
1 'polypeptide(L)'
;ASEGKTTVAVNLSLALAQNGYSVLLVDADLRKPSVLKNLGISNLSGNGIADVVNGAKNSSDAIKYIEKYKMFVLAGDESITDPTEMLSNAKTGEFIAAAKEKFDYIIIDTPPIGIVADAAICAKYTDSSIFVIREDVFPVPAILEAVSDLTQGGTDLAGCVYNISTDRSKGGYG
;
A
#
# COMPACT_ATOMS: atom_id res chain seq x y z
N ALA A 1 1.01 9.15 11.24
CA ALA A 1 1.15 7.71 11.51
C ALA A 1 -0.03 7.23 12.34
N SER A 2 -0.48 5.99 12.14
CA SER A 2 -1.61 5.38 12.87
C SER A 2 -3.03 5.76 12.39
N GLU A 3 -3.20 6.20 11.16
CA GLU A 3 -4.51 6.44 10.54
C GLU A 3 -5.20 5.12 10.14
N GLY A 4 -4.45 4.01 10.13
CA GLY A 4 -4.94 2.69 9.75
C GLY A 4 -4.83 2.37 8.25
N LYS A 5 -3.95 3.04 7.52
CA LYS A 5 -3.70 2.79 6.08
C LYS A 5 -3.39 1.33 5.80
N THR A 6 -2.38 0.77 6.46
CA THR A 6 -2.02 -0.65 6.33
C THR A 6 -3.19 -1.57 6.67
N THR A 7 -3.97 -1.24 7.71
CA THR A 7 -5.15 -2.03 8.08
C THR A 7 -6.21 -2.00 6.96
N VAL A 8 -6.44 -0.83 6.36
CA VAL A 8 -7.36 -0.69 5.22
C VAL A 8 -6.83 -1.46 4.01
N ALA A 9 -5.55 -1.31 3.66
CA ALA A 9 -4.92 -2.01 2.54
C ALA A 9 -5.00 -3.54 2.71
N VAL A 10 -4.67 -4.07 3.89
CA VAL A 10 -4.75 -5.49 4.20
C VAL A 10 -6.20 -5.99 4.09
N ASN A 11 -7.16 -5.30 4.73
CA ASN A 11 -8.55 -5.75 4.73
C ASN A 11 -9.18 -5.68 3.34
N LEU A 12 -8.87 -4.66 2.54
CA LEU A 12 -9.31 -4.57 1.16
C LEU A 12 -8.75 -5.73 0.33
N SER A 13 -7.46 -6.00 0.46
CA SER A 13 -6.80 -7.13 -0.22
C SER A 13 -7.43 -8.47 0.14
N LEU A 14 -7.72 -8.68 1.42
CA LEU A 14 -8.39 -9.89 1.91
C LEU A 14 -9.81 -10.01 1.33
N ALA A 15 -10.59 -8.93 1.31
CA ALA A 15 -11.94 -8.93 0.78
C ALA A 15 -11.94 -9.26 -0.74
N LEU A 16 -11.04 -8.68 -1.50
CA LEU A 16 -10.89 -8.96 -2.93
C LEU A 16 -10.49 -10.42 -3.18
N ALA A 17 -9.49 -10.93 -2.43
CA ALA A 17 -9.05 -12.32 -2.55
C ALA A 17 -10.16 -13.32 -2.17
N GLN A 18 -10.96 -13.03 -1.14
CA GLN A 18 -12.13 -13.84 -0.76
C GLN A 18 -13.21 -13.87 -1.83
N ASN A 19 -13.30 -12.83 -2.66
CA ASN A 19 -14.20 -12.79 -3.81
C ASN A 19 -13.59 -13.45 -5.07
N GLY A 20 -12.44 -14.09 -4.97
CA GLY A 20 -11.84 -14.89 -6.03
C GLY A 20 -10.90 -14.13 -6.96
N TYR A 21 -10.60 -12.87 -6.68
CA TYR A 21 -9.64 -12.10 -7.48
C TYR A 21 -8.20 -12.47 -7.15
N SER A 22 -7.34 -12.42 -8.17
CA SER A 22 -5.88 -12.51 -7.99
C SER A 22 -5.35 -11.18 -7.48
N VAL A 23 -4.90 -11.14 -6.22
CA VAL A 23 -4.50 -9.91 -5.53
C VAL A 23 -3.04 -9.95 -5.14
N LEU A 24 -2.30 -8.87 -5.47
CA LEU A 24 -0.97 -8.58 -4.95
C LEU A 24 -1.04 -7.42 -3.97
N LEU A 25 -0.64 -7.65 -2.73
CA LEU A 25 -0.44 -6.60 -1.72
C LEU A 25 1.04 -6.27 -1.62
N VAL A 26 1.39 -5.01 -1.89
CA VAL A 26 2.76 -4.48 -1.85
C VAL A 26 2.92 -3.57 -0.65
N ASP A 27 3.90 -3.86 0.21
CA ASP A 27 4.30 -2.98 1.30
C ASP A 27 5.34 -1.98 0.79
N ALA A 28 4.91 -0.78 0.45
CA ALA A 28 5.76 0.31 -0.01
C ALA A 28 6.06 1.34 1.09
N ASP A 29 5.61 1.11 2.34
CA ASP A 29 6.13 1.85 3.50
C ASP A 29 7.48 1.26 3.93
N LEU A 30 8.50 1.50 3.11
CA LEU A 30 9.85 0.97 3.32
C LEU A 30 10.56 1.58 4.53
N ARG A 31 9.99 2.66 5.10
CA ARG A 31 10.49 3.29 6.32
C ARG A 31 10.00 2.56 7.58
N LYS A 32 8.81 1.97 7.49
CA LYS A 32 8.19 1.23 8.60
C LYS A 32 7.25 0.14 8.07
N PRO A 33 7.79 -0.88 7.41
CA PRO A 33 6.99 -1.95 6.86
C PRO A 33 6.11 -2.60 7.92
N SER A 34 4.85 -2.81 7.61
CA SER A 34 3.90 -3.32 8.61
C SER A 34 2.84 -4.28 8.07
N VAL A 35 2.83 -4.54 6.77
CA VAL A 35 1.89 -5.47 6.13
C VAL A 35 1.98 -6.86 6.74
N LEU A 36 3.19 -7.44 6.86
CA LEU A 36 3.36 -8.77 7.43
C LEU A 36 2.88 -8.86 8.87
N LYS A 37 3.19 -7.85 9.68
CA LYS A 37 2.73 -7.77 11.07
C LYS A 37 1.20 -7.72 11.14
N ASN A 38 0.55 -6.94 10.27
CA ASN A 38 -0.91 -6.86 10.20
C ASN A 38 -1.55 -8.17 9.76
N LEU A 39 -0.86 -8.97 8.93
CA LEU A 39 -1.28 -10.31 8.53
C LEU A 39 -0.99 -11.38 9.59
N GLY A 40 -0.29 -11.04 10.68
CA GLY A 40 0.13 -12.01 11.70
C GLY A 40 1.21 -12.98 11.20
N ILE A 41 2.06 -12.52 10.25
CA ILE A 41 3.13 -13.32 9.66
C ILE A 41 4.47 -12.83 10.24
N SER A 42 5.15 -13.69 10.98
CA SER A 42 6.40 -13.33 11.66
C SER A 42 7.66 -13.56 10.83
N ASN A 43 7.62 -14.45 9.81
CA ASN A 43 8.76 -14.76 8.97
C ASN A 43 8.29 -15.09 7.55
N LEU A 44 8.42 -14.13 6.62
CA LEU A 44 8.55 -14.45 5.22
C LEU A 44 10.05 -14.39 4.90
N SER A 45 10.66 -15.55 4.71
CA SER A 45 12.02 -15.62 4.20
C SER A 45 12.00 -15.13 2.75
N GLY A 46 12.65 -14.05 2.49
CA GLY A 46 12.75 -13.47 1.16
C GLY A 46 12.66 -11.97 1.25
N ASN A 47 13.40 -11.37 0.44
CA ASN A 47 13.65 -9.98 0.36
C ASN A 47 12.44 -9.32 -0.31
N GLY A 48 12.23 -8.09 -0.01
CA GLY A 48 11.07 -7.36 -0.48
C GLY A 48 11.28 -6.74 -1.87
N ILE A 49 10.65 -5.60 -2.05
CA ILE A 49 10.73 -4.81 -3.29
C ILE A 49 12.17 -4.47 -3.70
N ALA A 50 13.10 -4.32 -2.73
CA ALA A 50 14.50 -4.04 -3.00
C ALA A 50 15.19 -5.09 -3.87
N ASP A 51 14.94 -6.36 -3.62
CA ASP A 51 15.53 -7.44 -4.42
C ASP A 51 15.05 -7.42 -5.86
N VAL A 52 13.77 -7.09 -6.06
CA VAL A 52 13.18 -6.98 -7.40
C VAL A 52 13.79 -5.81 -8.16
N VAL A 53 13.86 -4.63 -7.52
CA VAL A 53 14.34 -3.41 -8.16
C VAL A 53 15.86 -3.49 -8.42
N ASN A 54 16.62 -4.07 -7.50
CA ASN A 54 18.06 -4.24 -7.66
C ASN A 54 18.44 -5.41 -8.59
N GLY A 55 17.46 -6.22 -9.02
CA GLY A 55 17.68 -7.36 -9.88
C GLY A 55 18.40 -8.52 -9.17
N ALA A 56 18.42 -8.52 -7.84
CA ALA A 56 19.02 -9.60 -7.03
C ALA A 56 18.16 -10.87 -7.08
N LYS A 57 16.86 -10.73 -7.31
CA LYS A 57 15.93 -11.86 -7.53
C LYS A 57 14.92 -11.55 -8.64
N ASN A 58 14.40 -12.59 -9.23
CA ASN A 58 13.22 -12.47 -10.08
C ASN A 58 12.00 -12.06 -9.23
N SER A 59 11.08 -11.32 -9.81
CA SER A 59 9.85 -10.91 -9.13
C SER A 59 9.03 -12.09 -8.60
N SER A 60 9.07 -13.23 -9.29
CA SER A 60 8.43 -14.48 -8.87
C SER A 60 8.99 -15.06 -7.57
N ASP A 61 10.25 -14.79 -7.26
CA ASP A 61 10.90 -15.30 -6.05
C ASP A 61 10.67 -14.36 -4.85
N ALA A 62 10.50 -13.09 -5.11
CA ALA A 62 10.22 -12.07 -4.09
C ALA A 62 8.74 -12.03 -3.67
N ILE A 63 7.83 -12.21 -4.63
CA ILE A 63 6.39 -12.29 -4.36
C ILE A 63 6.06 -13.64 -3.72
N LYS A 64 5.36 -13.61 -2.58
CA LYS A 64 4.97 -14.81 -1.85
C LYS A 64 3.47 -15.02 -1.86
N TYR A 65 3.03 -16.21 -2.22
CA TYR A 65 1.64 -16.62 -2.06
C TYR A 65 1.37 -17.02 -0.61
N ILE A 66 0.34 -16.44 -0.02
CA ILE A 66 -0.07 -16.72 1.36
C ILE A 66 -1.33 -17.58 1.32
N GLU A 67 -1.15 -18.89 1.45
CA GLU A 67 -2.21 -19.90 1.33
C GLU A 67 -3.42 -19.60 2.22
N LYS A 68 -3.17 -19.23 3.48
CA LYS A 68 -4.22 -18.87 4.46
C LYS A 68 -5.15 -17.76 3.96
N TYR A 69 -4.63 -16.82 3.19
CA TYR A 69 -5.35 -15.63 2.73
C TYR A 69 -5.66 -15.66 1.23
N LYS A 70 -5.16 -16.66 0.51
CA LYS A 70 -5.31 -16.84 -0.95
C LYS A 70 -4.92 -15.59 -1.74
N MET A 71 -3.88 -14.91 -1.30
CA MET A 71 -3.36 -13.70 -1.96
C MET A 71 -1.84 -13.70 -1.99
N PHE A 72 -1.29 -12.83 -2.84
CA PHE A 72 0.14 -12.63 -2.98
C PHE A 72 0.58 -11.40 -2.19
N VAL A 73 1.79 -11.46 -1.63
CA VAL A 73 2.39 -10.36 -0.86
C VAL A 73 3.82 -10.11 -1.33
N LEU A 74 4.16 -8.85 -1.54
CA LEU A 74 5.52 -8.37 -1.66
C LEU A 74 5.82 -7.53 -0.42
N ALA A 75 6.70 -8.03 0.44
CA ALA A 75 7.03 -7.39 1.70
C ALA A 75 7.89 -6.13 1.51
N GLY A 76 7.80 -5.19 2.42
CA GLY A 76 8.73 -4.09 2.56
C GLY A 76 10.04 -4.55 3.20
N ASP A 77 11.08 -3.74 3.04
CA ASP A 77 12.43 -4.00 3.56
C ASP A 77 12.95 -2.76 4.29
N GLU A 78 13.11 -2.85 5.61
CA GLU A 78 13.63 -1.77 6.45
C GLU A 78 15.13 -1.48 6.22
N SER A 79 15.85 -2.35 5.52
CA SER A 79 17.29 -2.16 5.25
C SER A 79 17.57 -1.12 4.17
N ILE A 80 16.54 -0.63 3.49
CA ILE A 80 16.67 0.34 2.40
C ILE A 80 17.04 1.71 2.97
N THR A 81 18.20 2.22 2.59
CA THR A 81 18.71 3.52 3.06
C THR A 81 18.00 4.71 2.44
N ASP A 82 17.59 4.61 1.18
CA ASP A 82 16.83 5.64 0.48
C ASP A 82 15.56 5.06 -0.17
N PRO A 83 14.44 4.98 0.60
CA PRO A 83 13.16 4.54 0.08
C PRO A 83 12.64 5.37 -1.10
N THR A 84 12.85 6.68 -1.07
CA THR A 84 12.37 7.60 -2.10
C THR A 84 13.07 7.34 -3.43
N GLU A 85 14.39 7.16 -3.42
CA GLU A 85 15.16 6.79 -4.60
C GLU A 85 14.71 5.43 -5.14
N MET A 86 14.55 4.44 -4.27
CA MET A 86 14.11 3.10 -4.62
C MET A 86 12.75 3.13 -5.33
N LEU A 87 11.77 3.79 -4.75
CA LEU A 87 10.42 3.87 -5.31
C LEU A 87 10.37 4.68 -6.62
N SER A 88 11.26 5.68 -6.78
CA SER A 88 11.38 6.49 -8.01
C SER A 88 12.12 5.79 -9.14
N ASN A 89 12.77 4.66 -8.87
CA ASN A 89 13.56 3.94 -9.87
C ASN A 89 12.67 3.43 -11.00
N ALA A 90 13.13 3.56 -12.24
CA ALA A 90 12.40 3.09 -13.41
C ALA A 90 12.01 1.61 -13.32
N LYS A 91 12.86 0.78 -12.71
CA LYS A 91 12.59 -0.66 -12.48
C LYS A 91 11.40 -0.90 -11.56
N THR A 92 11.10 0.01 -10.63
CA THR A 92 9.88 -0.08 -9.80
C THR A 92 8.63 0.07 -10.67
N GLY A 93 8.63 1.05 -11.59
CA GLY A 93 7.54 1.22 -12.56
C GLY A 93 7.40 0.03 -13.51
N GLU A 94 8.52 -0.48 -14.03
CA GLU A 94 8.55 -1.69 -14.88
C GLU A 94 7.98 -2.91 -14.15
N PHE A 95 8.35 -3.08 -12.88
CA PHE A 95 7.83 -4.15 -12.04
C PHE A 95 6.32 -4.05 -11.86
N ILE A 96 5.80 -2.87 -11.50
CA ILE A 96 4.35 -2.67 -11.32
C ILE A 96 3.61 -2.87 -12.64
N ALA A 97 4.15 -2.37 -13.77
CA ALA A 97 3.55 -2.59 -15.08
C ALA A 97 3.47 -4.10 -15.44
N ALA A 98 4.54 -4.84 -15.20
CA ALA A 98 4.55 -6.29 -15.41
C ALA A 98 3.62 -7.05 -14.44
N ALA A 99 3.42 -6.53 -13.22
CA ALA A 99 2.48 -7.10 -12.26
C ALA A 99 1.01 -6.88 -12.69
N LYS A 100 0.69 -5.74 -13.30
CA LYS A 100 -0.66 -5.45 -13.84
C LYS A 100 -1.16 -6.48 -14.85
N GLU A 101 -0.24 -7.14 -15.56
CA GLU A 101 -0.58 -8.20 -16.51
C GLU A 101 -0.93 -9.55 -15.83
N LYS A 102 -0.64 -9.70 -14.53
CA LYS A 102 -0.75 -10.98 -13.81
C LYS A 102 -1.78 -10.97 -12.70
N PHE A 103 -2.11 -9.81 -12.17
CA PHE A 103 -3.00 -9.66 -11.04
C PHE A 103 -4.22 -8.81 -11.41
N ASP A 104 -5.40 -9.20 -10.93
CA ASP A 104 -6.63 -8.42 -11.09
C ASP A 104 -6.57 -7.12 -10.29
N TYR A 105 -5.92 -7.17 -9.12
CA TYR A 105 -5.72 -6.02 -8.24
C TYR A 105 -4.30 -6.00 -7.67
N ILE A 106 -3.71 -4.81 -7.67
CA ILE A 106 -2.47 -4.52 -6.96
C ILE A 106 -2.77 -3.43 -5.93
N ILE A 107 -2.67 -3.77 -4.67
CA ILE A 107 -2.85 -2.83 -3.54
C ILE A 107 -1.48 -2.43 -3.03
N ILE A 108 -1.19 -1.13 -3.04
CA ILE A 108 0.11 -0.59 -2.60
C ILE A 108 -0.12 0.18 -1.29
N ASP A 109 0.39 -0.35 -0.18
CA ASP A 109 0.41 0.35 1.12
C ASP A 109 1.60 1.30 1.18
N THR A 110 1.35 2.57 1.50
CA THR A 110 2.35 3.64 1.46
C THR A 110 2.48 4.35 2.80
N PRO A 111 3.62 5.02 3.08
CA PRO A 111 3.72 5.91 4.22
C PRO A 111 2.74 7.09 4.09
N PRO A 112 2.52 7.86 5.19
CA PRO A 112 1.64 9.02 5.14
C PRO A 112 2.10 10.05 4.11
N ILE A 113 1.19 10.47 3.22
CA ILE A 113 1.40 11.63 2.34
C ILE A 113 1.54 12.88 3.21
N GLY A 114 2.32 13.84 2.80
CA GLY A 114 2.60 15.05 3.60
C GLY A 114 3.75 14.90 4.60
N ILE A 115 4.30 13.68 4.80
CA ILE A 115 5.54 13.47 5.54
C ILE A 115 6.70 13.20 4.57
N VAL A 116 6.45 12.39 3.54
CA VAL A 116 7.46 12.01 2.54
C VAL A 116 6.82 11.91 1.15
N ALA A 117 7.63 12.08 0.11
CA ALA A 117 7.20 12.02 -1.29
C ALA A 117 6.77 10.60 -1.74
N ASP A 118 7.06 9.58 -0.96
CA ASP A 118 6.94 8.17 -1.34
C ASP A 118 5.51 7.81 -1.80
N ALA A 119 4.48 8.30 -1.10
CA ALA A 119 3.09 8.06 -1.49
C ALA A 119 2.73 8.71 -2.84
N ALA A 120 3.19 9.94 -3.10
CA ALA A 120 2.97 10.62 -4.36
C ALA A 120 3.74 9.95 -5.52
N ILE A 121 4.90 9.35 -5.24
CA ILE A 121 5.65 8.57 -6.22
C ILE A 121 4.89 7.29 -6.55
N CYS A 122 4.42 6.55 -5.54
CA CYS A 122 3.62 5.34 -5.75
C CYS A 122 2.32 5.63 -6.52
N ALA A 123 1.69 6.78 -6.29
CA ALA A 123 0.48 7.20 -6.98
C ALA A 123 0.63 7.22 -8.51
N LYS A 124 1.83 7.53 -9.03
CA LYS A 124 2.12 7.53 -10.47
C LYS A 124 2.00 6.16 -11.13
N TYR A 125 2.07 5.09 -10.34
CA TYR A 125 1.97 3.71 -10.84
C TYR A 125 0.56 3.13 -10.70
N THR A 126 -0.35 3.85 -10.02
CA THR A 126 -1.70 3.38 -9.70
C THR A 126 -2.75 4.00 -10.60
N ASP A 127 -3.83 3.29 -10.83
CA ASP A 127 -4.97 3.76 -11.61
C ASP A 127 -5.88 4.64 -10.74
N SER A 128 -5.94 4.34 -9.42
CA SER A 128 -6.66 5.15 -8.45
C SER A 128 -6.07 5.03 -7.04
N SER A 129 -6.42 5.98 -6.18
CA SER A 129 -5.97 6.03 -4.79
C SER A 129 -7.14 6.10 -3.83
N ILE A 130 -6.97 5.50 -2.65
CA ILE A 130 -7.88 5.62 -1.51
C ILE A 130 -7.17 6.42 -0.42
N PHE A 131 -7.80 7.52 0.01
CA PHE A 131 -7.25 8.37 1.05
C PHE A 131 -7.81 7.97 2.41
N VAL A 132 -6.94 7.60 3.36
CA VAL A 132 -7.36 7.17 4.71
C VAL A 132 -7.20 8.32 5.68
N ILE A 133 -8.30 8.73 6.30
CA ILE A 133 -8.38 9.84 7.26
C ILE A 133 -8.68 9.26 8.63
N ARG A 134 -7.95 9.72 9.65
CA ARG A 134 -8.27 9.46 11.04
C ARG A 134 -8.97 10.69 11.63
N GLU A 135 -10.05 10.46 12.39
CA GLU A 135 -10.77 11.51 13.09
C GLU A 135 -9.85 12.31 14.02
N ASP A 136 -10.04 13.62 14.05
CA ASP A 136 -9.40 14.59 14.96
C ASP A 136 -7.85 14.61 14.95
N VAL A 137 -7.20 14.10 13.89
CA VAL A 137 -5.74 14.10 13.81
C VAL A 137 -5.20 15.24 12.97
N PHE A 138 -5.90 15.60 11.89
CA PHE A 138 -5.45 16.65 10.98
C PHE A 138 -6.55 17.69 10.70
N PRO A 139 -6.20 18.98 10.64
CA PRO A 139 -7.14 20.01 10.23
C PRO A 139 -7.52 19.84 8.75
N VAL A 140 -8.74 20.22 8.41
CA VAL A 140 -9.28 20.09 7.04
C VAL A 140 -8.36 20.68 5.96
N PRO A 141 -7.72 21.86 6.15
CA PRO A 141 -6.80 22.39 5.14
C PRO A 141 -5.62 21.45 4.82
N ALA A 142 -5.04 20.81 5.84
CA ALA A 142 -3.94 19.85 5.62
C ALA A 142 -4.41 18.58 4.89
N ILE A 143 -5.66 18.16 5.12
CA ILE A 143 -6.25 17.03 4.38
C ILE A 143 -6.42 17.42 2.90
N LEU A 144 -6.95 18.61 2.61
CA LEU A 144 -7.14 19.07 1.23
C LEU A 144 -5.82 19.25 0.49
N GLU A 145 -4.77 19.74 1.15
CA GLU A 145 -3.42 19.85 0.60
C GLU A 145 -2.89 18.45 0.25
N ALA A 146 -2.96 17.50 1.17
CA ALA A 146 -2.50 16.13 0.96
C ALA A 146 -3.27 15.42 -0.18
N VAL A 147 -4.58 15.66 -0.32
CA VAL A 147 -5.37 15.14 -1.45
C VAL A 147 -4.94 15.80 -2.75
N SER A 148 -4.67 17.11 -2.74
CA SER A 148 -4.16 17.83 -3.91
C SER A 148 -2.81 17.27 -4.37
N ASP A 149 -1.88 17.05 -3.45
CA ASP A 149 -0.57 16.47 -3.75
C ASP A 149 -0.69 15.07 -4.36
N LEU A 150 -1.61 14.26 -3.84
CA LEU A 150 -1.87 12.92 -4.34
C LEU A 150 -2.39 12.96 -5.78
N THR A 151 -3.39 13.81 -6.05
CA THR A 151 -4.02 13.90 -7.38
C THR A 151 -3.11 14.57 -8.42
N GLN A 152 -2.25 15.51 -8.02
CA GLN A 152 -1.22 16.07 -8.89
C GLN A 152 -0.21 15.00 -9.35
N GLY A 153 -0.05 13.90 -8.61
CA GLY A 153 0.74 12.74 -9.02
C GLY A 153 0.19 11.99 -10.23
N GLY A 154 -1.05 12.29 -10.68
CA GLY A 154 -1.68 11.70 -11.86
C GLY A 154 -2.56 10.49 -11.57
N THR A 155 -2.89 10.22 -10.30
CA THR A 155 -3.83 9.17 -9.89
C THR A 155 -5.22 9.75 -9.65
N ASP A 156 -6.26 9.00 -9.99
CA ASP A 156 -7.62 9.34 -9.63
C ASP A 156 -7.90 9.03 -8.16
N LEU A 157 -8.65 9.89 -7.47
CA LEU A 157 -9.11 9.62 -6.11
C LEU A 157 -10.40 8.78 -6.16
N ALA A 158 -10.30 7.48 -5.86
CA ALA A 158 -11.46 6.60 -5.78
C ALA A 158 -12.39 6.94 -4.59
N GLY A 159 -11.83 7.49 -3.52
CA GLY A 159 -12.58 7.90 -2.34
C GLY A 159 -11.74 8.03 -1.09
N CYS A 160 -12.43 8.31 0.02
CA CYS A 160 -11.81 8.42 1.33
C CYS A 160 -12.38 7.39 2.30
N VAL A 161 -11.52 6.83 3.14
CA VAL A 161 -11.92 6.00 4.29
C VAL A 161 -11.75 6.83 5.55
N TYR A 162 -12.84 7.14 6.23
CA TYR A 162 -12.84 7.79 7.52
C TYR A 162 -12.73 6.72 8.60
N ASN A 163 -11.57 6.63 9.23
CA ASN A 163 -11.20 5.54 10.13
C ASN A 163 -11.06 6.03 11.58
N ILE A 164 -11.27 5.11 12.53
CA ILE A 164 -11.14 5.35 13.98
C ILE A 164 -12.04 6.54 14.42
N SER A 165 -13.29 6.55 13.93
CA SER A 165 -14.30 7.51 14.38
C SER A 165 -14.74 7.18 15.82
N THR A 166 -14.83 8.22 16.66
CA THR A 166 -15.36 8.12 18.03
C THR A 166 -16.87 8.21 18.06
N ASP A 167 -17.50 8.62 16.96
CA ASP A 167 -18.97 8.73 16.87
C ASP A 167 -19.63 7.35 16.73
N ARG A 168 -19.90 6.72 17.87
CA ARG A 168 -20.61 5.43 17.98
C ARG A 168 -22.09 5.51 17.60
N SER A 169 -22.64 6.71 17.36
CA SER A 169 -24.10 6.91 17.18
C SER A 169 -24.62 6.58 15.79
N LYS A 170 -23.75 6.34 14.79
CA LYS A 170 -24.14 6.13 13.38
C LYS A 170 -23.82 4.75 12.80
N GLY A 171 -23.37 3.81 13.60
CA GLY A 171 -22.99 2.46 13.15
C GLY A 171 -23.98 1.34 13.47
N GLY A 172 -25.21 1.66 13.80
CA GLY A 172 -26.27 0.67 14.04
C GLY A 172 -27.04 0.33 12.78
N TYR A 173 -26.53 -0.61 11.99
CA TYR A 173 -27.39 -1.39 11.11
C TYR A 173 -28.00 -2.49 11.97
N GLY A 174 -29.32 -2.35 12.29
CA GLY A 174 -30.15 -3.40 12.78
C GLY A 174 -30.48 -4.42 11.69
#